data_09a9145189bb75c25dc0bd2d4816e7b0
#
_entry.id   09a9145189bb75c25dc0bd2d4816e7b0
#
_cell.length_a   1.000
_cell.length_b   1.000
_cell.length_c   1.000
_cell.angle_alpha   90.00
_cell.angle_beta   90.00
_cell.angle_gamma   90.00
#
_symmetry.space_group_name_H-M   'P 1'
#
loop_
_entity.id
_entity.type
_entity.pdbx_description
1 polymer ?
#
loop_
_entity_poly.entity_id
_entity_poly.type
_entity_poly.pdbx_seq_one_letter_code
_entity_poly.pdbx_strand_id
1 'polypeptide(L)'
;MTLREQVEEVVDAALSAAVADGSLPLEEVPAAALERPRDAANGDWASTVALRAAKAAHMKPRDVAEVVVSHLPKNDLIASTEIAGPGFVNIRLTNAALGSVIDEARREGMDFGRGEAPANAGRINLEYVSANPTGPMHVGHGRWAALGDSMARVLRHAGFDVSEEFYINDHGTQMDNFGRSVSVRY
;
A
#
# COMPACT_ATOMS: atom_id res chain seq x y z
N MET A 1 -7.99 7.19 -8.26
CA MET A 1 -6.70 6.73 -8.84
C MET A 1 -5.58 7.48 -8.17
N THR A 2 -4.68 6.77 -7.52
CA THR A 2 -3.55 7.37 -6.79
C THR A 2 -2.53 7.99 -7.75
N LEU A 3 -1.71 8.95 -7.25
CA LEU A 3 -0.64 9.55 -8.06
C LEU A 3 0.37 8.50 -8.57
N ARG A 4 0.60 7.42 -7.80
CA ARG A 4 1.40 6.29 -8.25
C ARG A 4 0.79 5.59 -9.48
N GLU A 5 -0.48 5.24 -9.43
CA GLU A 5 -1.21 4.61 -10.53
C GLU A 5 -1.19 5.48 -11.80
N GLN A 6 -1.32 6.80 -11.65
CA GLN A 6 -1.22 7.74 -12.77
C GLN A 6 0.17 7.70 -13.43
N VAL A 7 1.23 7.61 -12.63
CA VAL A 7 2.61 7.50 -13.15
C VAL A 7 2.84 6.12 -13.77
N GLU A 8 2.30 5.06 -13.19
CA GLU A 8 2.34 3.71 -13.76
C GLU A 8 1.68 3.69 -15.13
N GLU A 9 0.50 4.30 -15.31
CA GLU A 9 -0.17 4.41 -16.62
C GLU A 9 0.69 5.14 -17.66
N VAL A 10 1.39 6.20 -17.27
CA VAL A 10 2.28 6.92 -18.21
C VAL A 10 3.45 6.05 -18.66
N VAL A 11 4.04 5.29 -17.74
CA VAL A 11 5.16 4.37 -18.05
C VAL A 11 4.66 3.16 -18.85
N ASP A 12 3.49 2.61 -18.51
CA ASP A 12 2.88 1.50 -19.24
C ASP A 12 2.49 1.90 -20.67
N ALA A 13 2.06 3.15 -20.88
CA ALA A 13 1.82 3.70 -22.21
C ALA A 13 3.11 3.79 -23.04
N ALA A 14 4.23 4.20 -22.43
CA ALA A 14 5.53 4.22 -23.07
C ALA A 14 6.01 2.81 -23.46
N LEU A 15 5.85 1.85 -22.56
CA LEU A 15 6.19 0.44 -22.82
C LEU A 15 5.34 -0.14 -23.95
N SER A 16 4.03 0.13 -23.92
CA SER A 16 3.12 -0.31 -24.97
C SER A 16 3.48 0.26 -26.35
N ALA A 17 3.84 1.55 -26.41
CA ALA A 17 4.26 2.20 -27.64
C ALA A 17 5.58 1.59 -28.18
N ALA A 18 6.55 1.38 -27.30
CA ALA A 18 7.86 0.80 -27.67
C ALA A 18 7.75 -0.66 -28.15
N VAL A 19 6.83 -1.44 -27.60
CA VAL A 19 6.55 -2.81 -28.08
C VAL A 19 5.82 -2.76 -29.43
N ALA A 20 4.85 -1.87 -29.56
CA ALA A 20 4.03 -1.76 -30.78
C ALA A 20 4.85 -1.33 -32.01
N ASP A 21 5.84 -0.46 -31.85
CA ASP A 21 6.71 -0.01 -32.97
C ASP A 21 7.95 -0.90 -33.18
N GLY A 22 8.15 -1.92 -32.32
CA GLY A 22 9.26 -2.87 -32.40
C GLY A 22 10.57 -2.37 -31.81
N SER A 23 10.62 -1.17 -31.21
CA SER A 23 11.82 -0.65 -30.52
C SER A 23 12.14 -1.46 -29.28
N LEU A 24 11.15 -2.10 -28.67
CA LEU A 24 11.28 -3.06 -27.57
C LEU A 24 10.74 -4.42 -28.03
N PRO A 25 11.61 -5.36 -28.45
CA PRO A 25 11.19 -6.64 -29.04
C PRO A 25 10.74 -7.63 -27.95
N LEU A 26 9.53 -7.42 -27.43
CA LEU A 26 8.89 -8.25 -26.43
C LEU A 26 7.56 -8.80 -26.97
N GLU A 27 7.22 -10.02 -26.57
CA GLU A 27 5.91 -10.63 -26.89
C GLU A 27 4.78 -10.06 -26.04
N GLU A 28 5.08 -9.66 -24.80
CA GLU A 28 4.14 -9.09 -23.86
C GLU A 28 4.67 -7.77 -23.28
N VAL A 29 3.77 -6.81 -23.08
CA VAL A 29 4.12 -5.54 -22.43
C VAL A 29 4.34 -5.78 -20.93
N PRO A 30 5.54 -5.50 -20.40
CA PRO A 30 5.78 -5.64 -18.97
C PRO A 30 5.13 -4.50 -18.19
N ALA A 31 4.79 -4.74 -16.93
CA ALA A 31 4.31 -3.68 -16.05
C ALA A 31 5.43 -2.68 -15.69
N ALA A 32 5.06 -1.43 -15.42
CA ALA A 32 5.95 -0.30 -15.13
C ALA A 32 6.93 -0.55 -13.97
N ALA A 33 6.56 -1.41 -13.01
CA ALA A 33 7.39 -1.81 -11.86
C ALA A 33 7.98 -0.61 -11.09
N LEU A 34 7.12 0.32 -10.66
CA LEU A 34 7.52 1.48 -9.87
C LEU A 34 7.81 1.12 -8.41
N GLU A 35 8.90 1.66 -7.91
CA GLU A 35 9.28 1.57 -6.50
C GLU A 35 9.76 2.95 -5.97
N ARG A 36 9.73 3.13 -4.66
CA ARG A 36 10.33 4.33 -4.06
C ARG A 36 11.84 4.15 -3.95
N PRO A 37 12.64 5.08 -4.51
CA PRO A 37 14.08 5.03 -4.35
C PRO A 37 14.46 5.15 -2.86
N ARG A 38 15.54 4.49 -2.46
CA ARG A 38 16.07 4.58 -1.09
C ARG A 38 16.61 5.98 -0.77
N ASP A 39 17.15 6.65 -1.77
CA ASP A 39 17.67 8.02 -1.65
C ASP A 39 16.76 8.95 -2.44
N ALA A 40 16.23 9.98 -1.78
CA ALA A 40 15.40 11.01 -2.39
C ALA A 40 16.12 11.80 -3.51
N ALA A 41 17.45 11.78 -3.54
CA ALA A 41 18.22 12.35 -4.63
C ALA A 41 17.90 11.68 -5.99
N ASN A 42 17.48 10.41 -5.97
CA ASN A 42 17.10 9.64 -7.15
C ASN A 42 15.67 9.86 -7.65
N GLY A 43 14.97 10.88 -7.15
CA GLY A 43 13.62 11.22 -7.59
C GLY A 43 12.51 10.73 -6.66
N ASP A 44 11.27 10.86 -7.12
CA ASP A 44 10.07 10.48 -6.34
C ASP A 44 9.75 8.99 -6.55
N TRP A 45 9.99 8.48 -7.75
CA TRP A 45 9.82 7.09 -8.15
C TRP A 45 11.01 6.60 -8.97
N ALA A 46 11.23 5.28 -8.96
CA ALA A 46 12.16 4.59 -9.85
C ALA A 46 11.47 3.40 -10.50
N SER A 47 11.62 3.23 -11.81
CA SER A 47 11.19 2.02 -12.51
C SER A 47 12.34 1.06 -12.69
N THR A 48 12.12 -0.20 -12.33
CA THR A 48 13.05 -1.32 -12.52
C THR A 48 12.72 -2.14 -13.77
N VAL A 49 11.75 -1.69 -14.58
CA VAL A 49 11.24 -2.44 -15.74
C VAL A 49 12.35 -2.79 -16.72
N ALA A 50 13.28 -1.88 -16.98
CA ALA A 50 14.39 -2.11 -17.92
C ALA A 50 15.31 -3.25 -17.48
N LEU A 51 15.58 -3.38 -16.18
CA LEU A 51 16.37 -4.50 -15.63
C LEU A 51 15.64 -5.84 -15.80
N ARG A 52 14.32 -5.83 -15.65
CA ARG A 52 13.49 -7.03 -15.72
C ARG A 52 13.25 -7.48 -17.16
N ALA A 53 13.06 -6.54 -18.08
CA ALA A 53 12.74 -6.79 -19.48
C ALA A 53 13.97 -7.09 -20.35
N ALA A 54 15.16 -6.65 -19.93
CA ALA A 54 16.39 -6.71 -20.72
C ALA A 54 16.72 -8.11 -21.28
N LYS A 55 16.54 -9.16 -20.47
CA LYS A 55 16.79 -10.54 -20.91
C LYS A 55 15.81 -10.99 -21.99
N ALA A 56 14.54 -10.70 -21.83
CA ALA A 56 13.50 -11.07 -22.78
C ALA A 56 13.62 -10.27 -24.09
N ALA A 57 13.99 -8.98 -23.99
CA ALA A 57 14.23 -8.11 -25.13
C ALA A 57 15.57 -8.38 -25.83
N HIS A 58 16.44 -9.25 -25.31
CA HIS A 58 17.81 -9.45 -25.78
C HIS A 58 18.63 -8.15 -25.90
N MET A 59 18.36 -7.17 -25.01
CA MET A 59 18.98 -5.86 -24.99
C MET A 59 19.72 -5.63 -23.67
N LYS A 60 20.65 -4.66 -23.66
CA LYS A 60 21.23 -4.22 -22.37
C LYS A 60 20.16 -3.45 -21.58
N PRO A 61 20.13 -3.58 -20.24
CA PRO A 61 19.11 -2.88 -19.44
C PRO A 61 19.10 -1.36 -19.65
N ARG A 62 20.28 -0.76 -19.88
CA ARG A 62 20.38 0.67 -20.13
C ARG A 62 19.76 1.06 -21.49
N ASP A 63 19.94 0.25 -22.52
CA ASP A 63 19.35 0.49 -23.83
C ASP A 63 17.83 0.38 -23.76
N VAL A 64 17.30 -0.59 -23.00
CA VAL A 64 15.86 -0.72 -22.71
C VAL A 64 15.35 0.53 -21.99
N ALA A 65 16.08 1.03 -20.99
CA ALA A 65 15.70 2.25 -20.27
C ALA A 65 15.66 3.47 -21.20
N GLU A 66 16.61 3.59 -22.13
CA GLU A 66 16.63 4.67 -23.14
C GLU A 66 15.41 4.59 -24.07
N VAL A 67 15.05 3.39 -24.52
CA VAL A 67 13.84 3.16 -25.32
C VAL A 67 12.60 3.58 -24.54
N VAL A 68 12.43 3.13 -23.29
CA VAL A 68 11.27 3.49 -22.45
C VAL A 68 11.18 5.01 -22.27
N VAL A 69 12.28 5.67 -21.93
CA VAL A 69 12.30 7.13 -21.73
C VAL A 69 11.96 7.89 -23.00
N SER A 70 12.45 7.42 -24.17
CA SER A 70 12.16 8.06 -25.47
C SER A 70 10.70 7.95 -25.90
N HIS A 71 9.97 6.96 -25.39
CA HIS A 71 8.55 6.72 -25.68
C HIS A 71 7.59 7.31 -24.65
N LEU A 72 8.10 7.95 -23.59
CA LEU A 72 7.24 8.59 -22.61
C LEU A 72 6.35 9.65 -23.28
N PRO A 73 5.04 9.55 -23.16
CA PRO A 73 4.15 10.55 -23.71
C PRO A 73 4.30 11.89 -22.98
N LYS A 74 4.03 13.00 -23.67
CA LYS A 74 3.94 14.30 -23.02
C LYS A 74 2.84 14.27 -21.97
N ASN A 75 3.16 14.66 -20.75
CA ASN A 75 2.25 14.65 -19.63
C ASN A 75 2.63 15.76 -18.62
N ASP A 76 1.69 16.11 -17.73
CA ASP A 76 1.89 17.14 -16.72
C ASP A 76 2.35 16.56 -15.36
N LEU A 77 2.53 15.23 -15.27
CA LEU A 77 2.90 14.54 -14.04
C LEU A 77 4.41 14.50 -13.85
N ILE A 78 5.16 14.19 -14.91
CA ILE A 78 6.60 13.94 -14.87
C ILE A 78 7.36 15.21 -15.27
N ALA A 79 8.15 15.73 -14.34
CA ALA A 79 9.01 16.89 -14.59
C ALA A 79 10.29 16.48 -15.33
N SER A 80 10.89 15.35 -14.94
CA SER A 80 12.11 14.83 -15.57
C SER A 80 12.31 13.36 -15.28
N THR A 81 13.09 12.71 -16.15
CA THR A 81 13.57 11.33 -15.97
C THR A 81 15.08 11.29 -16.08
N GLU A 82 15.70 10.38 -15.33
CA GLU A 82 17.15 10.13 -15.38
C GLU A 82 17.42 8.63 -15.37
N ILE A 83 18.30 8.18 -16.25
CA ILE A 83 18.72 6.77 -16.29
C ILE A 83 19.95 6.60 -15.40
N ALA A 84 19.78 5.88 -14.29
CA ALA A 84 20.82 5.65 -13.31
C ALA A 84 21.34 4.21 -13.32
N GLY A 85 22.61 4.05 -12.98
CA GLY A 85 23.25 2.75 -12.85
C GLY A 85 23.05 1.85 -14.08
N PRO A 86 22.72 0.56 -13.89
CA PRO A 86 22.58 -0.39 -14.99
C PRO A 86 21.32 -0.24 -15.84
N GLY A 87 20.35 0.61 -15.44
CA GLY A 87 19.09 0.80 -16.17
C GLY A 87 17.88 1.12 -15.28
N PHE A 88 18.08 1.72 -14.10
CA PHE A 88 17.00 2.32 -13.34
C PHE A 88 16.50 3.58 -14.04
N VAL A 89 15.20 3.73 -14.20
CA VAL A 89 14.59 4.97 -14.68
C VAL A 89 14.04 5.74 -13.47
N ASN A 90 14.80 6.72 -13.02
CA ASN A 90 14.42 7.63 -11.95
C ASN A 90 13.44 8.68 -12.49
N ILE A 91 12.38 8.95 -11.76
CA ILE A 91 11.27 9.83 -12.17
C ILE A 91 11.10 10.91 -11.11
N ARG A 92 11.15 12.18 -11.55
CA ARG A 92 10.76 13.34 -10.72
C ARG A 92 9.41 13.84 -11.17
N LEU A 93 8.55 14.09 -10.20
CA LEU A 93 7.21 14.61 -10.44
C LEU A 93 7.24 16.14 -10.50
N THR A 94 6.24 16.71 -11.17
CA THR A 94 6.02 18.15 -11.14
C THR A 94 5.47 18.58 -9.77
N ASN A 95 5.73 19.83 -9.38
CA ASN A 95 5.12 20.39 -8.17
C ASN A 95 3.58 20.42 -8.26
N ALA A 96 3.02 20.55 -9.44
CA ALA A 96 1.58 20.48 -9.66
C ALA A 96 1.02 19.09 -9.36
N ALA A 97 1.70 18.02 -9.83
CA ALA A 97 1.31 16.65 -9.54
C ALA A 97 1.41 16.33 -8.04
N LEU A 98 2.47 16.77 -7.36
CA LEU A 98 2.60 16.62 -5.90
C LEU A 98 1.54 17.41 -5.15
N GLY A 99 1.22 18.63 -5.60
CA GLY A 99 0.19 19.49 -5.01
C GLY A 99 -1.22 18.93 -5.17
N SER A 100 -1.51 18.22 -6.26
CA SER A 100 -2.84 17.64 -6.53
C SER A 100 -3.27 16.64 -5.47
N VAL A 101 -2.34 15.94 -4.81
CA VAL A 101 -2.63 15.02 -3.70
C VAL A 101 -3.22 15.76 -2.50
N ILE A 102 -2.79 17.00 -2.25
CA ILE A 102 -3.34 17.83 -1.16
C ILE A 102 -4.78 18.22 -1.49
N ASP A 103 -5.05 18.59 -2.72
CA ASP A 103 -6.39 18.97 -3.16
C ASP A 103 -7.33 17.75 -3.15
N GLU A 104 -6.83 16.57 -3.51
CA GLU A 104 -7.55 15.30 -3.40
C GLU A 104 -7.87 14.97 -1.93
N ALA A 105 -6.88 15.04 -1.04
CA ALA A 105 -7.08 14.83 0.39
C ALA A 105 -8.10 15.79 1.00
N ARG A 106 -8.09 17.05 0.58
CA ARG A 106 -9.08 18.05 1.03
C ARG A 106 -10.49 17.77 0.52
N ARG A 107 -10.61 17.30 -0.71
CA ARG A 107 -11.89 16.94 -1.33
C ARG A 107 -12.50 15.70 -0.70
N GLU A 108 -11.70 14.68 -0.44
CA GLU A 108 -12.14 13.39 0.08
C GLU A 108 -12.28 13.38 1.61
N GLY A 109 -11.56 14.27 2.29
CA GLY A 109 -11.64 14.41 3.74
C GLY A 109 -11.30 13.11 4.46
N MET A 110 -12.25 12.56 5.24
CA MET A 110 -12.06 11.33 5.99
C MET A 110 -12.01 10.06 5.14
N ASP A 111 -12.42 10.13 3.88
CA ASP A 111 -12.35 9.00 2.94
C ASP A 111 -11.05 8.97 2.13
N PHE A 112 -10.18 9.97 2.29
CA PHE A 112 -8.88 10.00 1.60
C PHE A 112 -8.06 8.74 1.91
N GLY A 113 -7.61 8.08 0.84
CA GLY A 113 -6.85 6.83 0.95
C GLY A 113 -7.70 5.60 1.26
N ARG A 114 -9.03 5.69 1.19
CA ARG A 114 -9.90 4.52 1.31
C ARG A 114 -9.59 3.53 0.19
N GLY A 115 -9.35 2.28 0.58
CA GLY A 115 -9.09 1.17 -0.32
C GLY A 115 -10.33 0.35 -0.64
N GLU A 116 -10.17 -0.57 -1.58
CA GLU A 116 -11.11 -1.65 -1.86
C GLU A 116 -10.43 -2.98 -1.57
N ALA A 117 -11.06 -3.80 -0.73
CA ALA A 117 -10.55 -5.14 -0.46
C ALA A 117 -10.64 -6.01 -1.72
N PRO A 118 -9.71 -6.97 -1.91
CA PRO A 118 -9.82 -7.95 -2.97
C PRO A 118 -11.19 -8.65 -2.95
N ALA A 119 -11.75 -8.93 -4.11
CA ALA A 119 -13.08 -9.55 -4.24
C ALA A 119 -13.25 -10.88 -3.48
N ASN A 120 -12.15 -11.56 -3.19
CA ASN A 120 -12.09 -12.82 -2.44
C ASN A 120 -11.49 -12.68 -1.03
N ALA A 121 -11.40 -11.46 -0.50
CA ALA A 121 -10.76 -11.21 0.79
C ALA A 121 -11.44 -11.91 1.98
N GLY A 122 -12.73 -12.24 1.84
CA GLY A 122 -13.50 -12.81 2.93
C GLY A 122 -13.76 -11.80 4.04
N ARG A 123 -14.42 -12.26 5.10
CA ARG A 123 -14.72 -11.47 6.29
C ARG A 123 -13.63 -11.66 7.33
N ILE A 124 -13.20 -10.57 7.96
CA ILE A 124 -12.20 -10.59 9.04
C ILE A 124 -12.93 -10.49 10.38
N ASN A 125 -12.64 -11.41 11.30
CA ASN A 125 -13.07 -11.31 12.68
C ASN A 125 -11.87 -10.96 13.57
N LEU A 126 -11.95 -9.86 14.31
CA LEU A 126 -10.92 -9.40 15.24
C LEU A 126 -11.39 -9.61 16.67
N GLU A 127 -10.82 -10.58 17.34
CA GLU A 127 -10.97 -10.73 18.80
C GLU A 127 -9.87 -9.94 19.51
N TYR A 128 -10.26 -9.08 20.45
CA TYR A 128 -9.29 -8.33 21.26
C TYR A 128 -9.86 -7.94 22.63
N VAL A 129 -8.97 -7.61 23.54
CA VAL A 129 -9.20 -7.43 24.98
C VAL A 129 -9.52 -8.75 25.67
N SER A 130 -10.69 -9.34 25.45
CA SER A 130 -11.16 -10.64 25.97
C SER A 130 -10.66 -10.95 27.40
N ALA A 131 -10.73 -9.96 28.28
CA ALA A 131 -10.22 -10.06 29.65
C ALA A 131 -11.22 -10.80 30.57
N ASN A 132 -10.72 -11.70 31.41
CA ASN A 132 -11.54 -12.34 32.43
C ASN A 132 -12.09 -11.31 33.42
N PRO A 133 -13.40 -11.34 33.75
CA PRO A 133 -14.04 -10.36 34.65
C PRO A 133 -13.76 -10.64 36.13
N THR A 134 -12.52 -10.95 36.48
CA THR A 134 -12.08 -11.37 37.83
C THR A 134 -11.28 -10.32 38.58
N GLY A 135 -11.19 -9.11 38.03
CA GLY A 135 -10.47 -8.00 38.63
C GLY A 135 -10.46 -6.75 37.77
N PRO A 136 -9.84 -5.65 38.23
CA PRO A 136 -9.77 -4.43 37.46
C PRO A 136 -8.89 -4.60 36.22
N MET A 137 -9.26 -3.90 35.16
CA MET A 137 -8.46 -3.86 33.94
C MET A 137 -7.10 -3.16 34.20
N HIS A 138 -6.04 -3.73 33.71
CA HIS A 138 -4.69 -3.14 33.78
C HIS A 138 -4.24 -2.57 32.44
N VAL A 139 -3.08 -1.91 32.41
CA VAL A 139 -2.53 -1.23 31.22
C VAL A 139 -2.38 -2.16 30.01
N GLY A 140 -2.15 -3.46 30.22
CA GLY A 140 -2.10 -4.45 29.15
C GLY A 140 -3.42 -4.58 28.39
N HIS A 141 -4.56 -4.58 29.10
CA HIS A 141 -5.89 -4.61 28.47
C HIS A 141 -6.16 -3.32 27.68
N GLY A 142 -5.78 -2.16 28.23
CA GLY A 142 -5.88 -0.88 27.53
C GLY A 142 -5.03 -0.85 26.24
N ARG A 143 -3.83 -1.42 26.29
CA ARG A 143 -2.99 -1.57 25.10
C ARG A 143 -3.64 -2.45 24.03
N TRP A 144 -4.23 -3.58 24.41
CA TRP A 144 -4.93 -4.47 23.48
C TRP A 144 -6.17 -3.82 22.89
N ALA A 145 -6.91 -3.07 23.67
CA ALA A 145 -8.05 -2.29 23.19
C ALA A 145 -7.63 -1.28 22.13
N ALA A 146 -6.60 -0.48 22.39
CA ALA A 146 -6.09 0.52 21.46
C ALA A 146 -5.55 -0.11 20.16
N LEU A 147 -4.84 -1.23 20.28
CA LEU A 147 -4.31 -1.94 19.11
C LEU A 147 -5.44 -2.56 18.26
N GLY A 148 -6.39 -3.26 18.90
CA GLY A 148 -7.50 -3.92 18.21
C GLY A 148 -8.41 -2.94 17.50
N ASP A 149 -8.82 -1.87 18.17
CA ASP A 149 -9.62 -0.78 17.59
C ASP A 149 -8.89 -0.10 16.41
N SER A 150 -7.58 0.17 16.57
CA SER A 150 -6.78 0.76 15.48
C SER A 150 -6.71 -0.16 14.27
N MET A 151 -6.49 -1.46 14.48
CA MET A 151 -6.49 -2.45 13.40
C MET A 151 -7.85 -2.54 12.71
N ALA A 152 -8.95 -2.58 13.47
CA ALA A 152 -10.30 -2.64 12.92
C ALA A 152 -10.59 -1.43 12.02
N ARG A 153 -10.22 -0.23 12.46
CA ARG A 153 -10.39 1.00 11.69
C ARG A 153 -9.56 1.01 10.41
N VAL A 154 -8.28 0.63 10.48
CA VAL A 154 -7.39 0.57 9.31
C VAL A 154 -7.91 -0.43 8.29
N LEU A 155 -8.30 -1.63 8.72
CA LEU A 155 -8.83 -2.65 7.84
C LEU A 155 -10.14 -2.23 7.18
N ARG A 156 -11.07 -1.61 7.94
CA ARG A 156 -12.31 -1.06 7.36
C ARG A 156 -12.02 0.06 6.36
N HIS A 157 -11.05 0.91 6.66
CA HIS A 157 -10.63 1.97 5.73
C HIS A 157 -9.99 1.40 4.47
N ALA A 158 -9.28 0.29 4.57
CA ALA A 158 -8.76 -0.48 3.45
C ALA A 158 -9.83 -1.28 2.68
N GLY A 159 -11.11 -1.17 3.05
CA GLY A 159 -12.25 -1.77 2.36
C GLY A 159 -12.65 -3.18 2.82
N PHE A 160 -11.99 -3.74 3.85
CA PHE A 160 -12.35 -5.06 4.36
C PHE A 160 -13.65 -5.04 5.20
N ASP A 161 -14.43 -6.14 5.09
CA ASP A 161 -15.54 -6.41 6.02
C ASP A 161 -14.97 -6.92 7.35
N VAL A 162 -15.06 -6.09 8.40
CA VAL A 162 -14.46 -6.38 9.72
C VAL A 162 -15.53 -6.41 10.79
N SER A 163 -15.65 -7.56 11.47
CA SER A 163 -16.36 -7.71 12.72
C SER A 163 -15.37 -7.68 13.90
N GLU A 164 -15.87 -7.21 15.02
CA GLU A 164 -15.11 -7.15 16.27
C GLU A 164 -15.78 -8.06 17.29
N GLU A 165 -14.98 -8.80 18.04
CA GLU A 165 -15.43 -9.78 18.99
C GLU A 165 -14.74 -9.58 20.34
N PHE A 166 -15.53 -9.69 21.40
CA PHE A 166 -15.06 -9.78 22.77
C PHE A 166 -15.53 -11.12 23.34
N TYR A 167 -14.61 -12.01 23.67
CA TYR A 167 -14.93 -13.27 24.31
C TYR A 167 -15.20 -13.09 25.79
N ILE A 168 -16.42 -13.42 26.23
CA ILE A 168 -16.82 -13.37 27.64
C ILE A 168 -16.48 -14.70 28.29
N ASN A 169 -15.47 -14.72 29.16
CA ASN A 169 -15.09 -15.89 29.93
C ASN A 169 -15.65 -15.78 31.34
N ASP A 170 -16.87 -16.22 31.54
CA ASP A 170 -17.62 -16.10 32.79
C ASP A 170 -17.75 -17.43 33.54
N HIS A 171 -16.93 -18.41 33.24
CA HIS A 171 -16.99 -19.77 33.83
C HIS A 171 -15.63 -20.25 34.35
N GLY A 172 -15.66 -21.25 35.23
CA GLY A 172 -14.46 -21.93 35.75
C GLY A 172 -13.96 -21.40 37.09
N THR A 173 -12.87 -22.02 37.58
CA THR A 173 -12.35 -21.83 38.96
C THR A 173 -12.05 -20.37 39.32
N GLN A 174 -11.64 -19.56 38.35
CA GLN A 174 -11.39 -18.14 38.60
C GLN A 174 -12.67 -17.37 38.93
N MET A 175 -13.76 -17.65 38.24
CA MET A 175 -15.06 -17.07 38.49
C MET A 175 -15.65 -17.53 39.84
N ASP A 176 -15.50 -18.82 40.17
CA ASP A 176 -15.90 -19.37 41.46
C ASP A 176 -15.15 -18.70 42.62
N ASN A 177 -13.82 -18.52 42.48
CA ASN A 177 -13.01 -17.83 43.46
C ASN A 177 -13.37 -16.35 43.60
N PHE A 178 -13.66 -15.68 42.48
CA PHE A 178 -14.12 -14.30 42.46
C PHE A 178 -15.47 -14.18 43.18
N GLY A 179 -16.43 -15.04 42.85
CA GLY A 179 -17.73 -15.11 43.52
C GLY A 179 -17.63 -15.33 45.05
N ARG A 180 -16.77 -16.25 45.49
CA ARG A 180 -16.45 -16.47 46.91
C ARG A 180 -15.86 -15.23 47.57
N SER A 181 -14.94 -14.54 46.89
CA SER A 181 -14.32 -13.30 47.38
C SER A 181 -15.32 -12.17 47.57
N VAL A 182 -16.29 -12.06 46.66
CA VAL A 182 -17.40 -11.09 46.75
C VAL A 182 -18.30 -11.47 47.91
N SER A 183 -18.73 -12.74 48.03
CA SER A 183 -19.66 -13.18 49.10
C SER A 183 -19.11 -13.03 50.53
N VAL A 184 -17.78 -13.00 50.70
CA VAL A 184 -17.16 -12.79 52.01
C VAL A 184 -17.16 -11.30 52.41
N ARG A 185 -17.29 -10.39 51.43
CA ARG A 185 -17.23 -8.94 51.65
C ARG A 185 -18.61 -8.30 51.79
N TYR A 186 -19.64 -8.98 51.34
CA TYR A 186 -21.06 -8.55 51.37
C TYR A 186 -21.94 -9.56 52.12
#